data_ffa4de96a615d0f361f9010ded9bf503
#
_entry.id   ffa4de96a615d0f361f9010ded9bf503
#
_cell.length_a   1.000
_cell.length_b   1.000
_cell.length_c   1.000
_cell.angle_alpha   90.00
_cell.angle_beta   90.00
_cell.angle_gamma   90.00
#
_symmetry.space_group_name_H-M   'P 1'
#
loop_
_entity.id
_entity.type
_entity.pdbx_description
1 polymer ?
#
loop_
_entity_poly.entity_id
_entity_poly.type
_entity_poly.pdbx_seq_one_letter_code
_entity_poly.pdbx_strand_id
1 'polypeptide(L)'
;MDREKTIVRTSLIGITANILLAALKAVIGFLSGSIAVITDAVNNLTDVLSSVVTIIGAKYANKRPDKEHPLGHGRAEYLSSAVISVLVTYAGITAIVESVKKITDPGDISYDTLQIVLLVMAVVVKIFLGTYFVRTGKKVNSNALTDSGKDAIGDVFVSSATVLAALIYVFAGFSIEGFVGIVIGAFIVKAGVEMLTDTIGDILGKRPDAELTRSLKESICEMDGVYGVYDLILHNYGPEKYMGSAHIEIDASKNADEIDKLSRKITHTIYAKYGVVIEAVGVYARDDIHPETSRIRAKVSDIVFSHDHVMQMHGFRVDYDNKEIYCDIIIGFDAPDREALYDHIVKDIAEAYPDMTPCVALDIDASDT
;
A
#
# COMPACT_ATOMS: atom_id res chain seq x y z
N MET A 1 0.77 20.20 23.27
CA MET A 1 -0.29 19.17 23.38
C MET A 1 0.30 17.92 22.77
N ASP A 2 0.29 16.83 23.46
CA ASP A 2 0.93 15.58 23.05
C ASP A 2 0.24 15.07 21.78
N ARG A 3 0.97 15.02 20.64
CA ARG A 3 0.46 14.66 19.32
C ARG A 3 -0.25 13.30 19.36
N GLU A 4 0.42 12.32 19.95
CA GLU A 4 -0.08 10.95 20.07
C GLU A 4 -1.40 10.87 20.85
N LYS A 5 -1.47 11.52 22.02
CA LYS A 5 -2.71 11.57 22.83
C LYS A 5 -3.88 12.20 22.08
N THR A 6 -3.60 13.20 21.24
CA THR A 6 -4.63 13.84 20.42
C THR A 6 -5.15 12.89 19.35
N ILE A 7 -4.25 12.18 18.65
CA ILE A 7 -4.61 11.18 17.65
C ILE A 7 -5.47 10.08 18.27
N VAL A 8 -4.99 9.45 19.34
CA VAL A 8 -5.71 8.36 20.03
C VAL A 8 -7.09 8.80 20.51
N ARG A 9 -7.18 9.98 21.17
CA ARG A 9 -8.46 10.51 21.64
C ARG A 9 -9.44 10.79 20.51
N THR A 10 -8.97 11.35 19.41
CA THR A 10 -9.81 11.65 18.25
C THR A 10 -10.31 10.37 17.60
N SER A 11 -9.44 9.37 17.40
CA SER A 11 -9.83 8.06 16.87
C SER A 11 -10.86 7.34 17.75
N LEU A 12 -10.69 7.41 19.09
CA LEU A 12 -11.63 6.78 20.03
C LEU A 12 -13.02 7.45 19.98
N ILE A 13 -13.06 8.80 19.82
CA ILE A 13 -14.32 9.53 19.60
C ILE A 13 -15.00 9.04 18.33
N GLY A 14 -14.26 8.82 17.24
CA GLY A 14 -14.81 8.33 15.98
C GLY A 14 -15.39 6.93 16.07
N ILE A 15 -14.65 6.00 16.66
CA ILE A 15 -15.11 4.63 16.87
C ILE A 15 -16.41 4.62 17.68
N THR A 16 -16.42 5.37 18.78
CA THR A 16 -17.61 5.45 19.66
C THR A 16 -18.79 6.07 18.92
N ALA A 17 -18.59 7.14 18.16
CA ALA A 17 -19.64 7.77 17.37
C ALA A 17 -20.18 6.84 16.27
N ASN A 18 -19.32 6.12 15.55
CA ASN A 18 -19.75 5.17 14.52
C ASN A 18 -20.50 3.98 15.11
N ILE A 19 -20.13 3.46 16.28
CA ILE A 19 -20.89 2.44 17.00
C ILE A 19 -22.29 2.94 17.35
N LEU A 20 -22.40 4.13 17.90
CA LEU A 20 -23.69 4.72 18.27
C LEU A 20 -24.56 4.98 17.04
N LEU A 21 -23.99 5.48 15.95
CA LEU A 21 -24.69 5.70 14.69
C LEU A 21 -25.16 4.39 14.06
N ALA A 22 -24.32 3.37 14.04
CA ALA A 22 -24.67 2.04 13.54
C ALA A 22 -25.84 1.43 14.36
N ALA A 23 -25.75 1.47 15.68
CA ALA A 23 -26.81 0.97 16.56
C ALA A 23 -28.12 1.75 16.38
N LEU A 24 -28.08 3.08 16.33
CA LEU A 24 -29.26 3.93 16.10
C LEU A 24 -29.94 3.60 14.76
N LYS A 25 -29.16 3.54 13.68
CA LYS A 25 -29.68 3.20 12.35
C LYS A 25 -30.23 1.78 12.28
N ALA A 26 -29.54 0.81 12.90
CA ALA A 26 -30.03 -0.57 12.96
C ALA A 26 -31.40 -0.67 13.64
N VAL A 27 -31.58 0.01 14.78
CA VAL A 27 -32.86 0.06 15.49
C VAL A 27 -33.94 0.74 14.62
N ILE A 28 -33.64 1.89 14.03
CA ILE A 28 -34.60 2.58 13.15
C ILE A 28 -34.96 1.70 11.95
N GLY A 29 -33.96 1.14 11.27
CA GLY A 29 -34.18 0.28 10.10
C GLY A 29 -35.01 -0.97 10.41
N PHE A 30 -34.77 -1.59 11.57
CA PHE A 30 -35.59 -2.74 12.02
C PHE A 30 -37.05 -2.34 12.34
N LEU A 31 -37.23 -1.21 13.04
CA LEU A 31 -38.59 -0.75 13.43
C LEU A 31 -39.37 -0.23 12.24
N SER A 32 -38.74 0.43 11.27
CA SER A 32 -39.38 0.94 10.04
C SER A 32 -39.55 -0.11 8.95
N GLY A 33 -38.86 -1.26 9.04
CA GLY A 33 -38.81 -2.26 7.99
C GLY A 33 -37.97 -1.83 6.78
N SER A 34 -37.17 -0.75 6.92
CA SER A 34 -36.36 -0.16 5.86
C SER A 34 -35.05 -0.87 5.64
N ILE A 35 -34.89 -1.50 4.46
CA ILE A 35 -33.63 -2.14 4.07
C ILE A 35 -32.53 -1.11 3.78
N ALA A 36 -32.88 0.07 3.25
CA ALA A 36 -31.90 1.12 3.00
C ALA A 36 -31.24 1.61 4.30
N VAL A 37 -32.02 1.80 5.37
CA VAL A 37 -31.52 2.20 6.68
C VAL A 37 -30.68 1.08 7.32
N ILE A 38 -31.10 -0.18 7.17
CA ILE A 38 -30.34 -1.34 7.67
C ILE A 38 -28.98 -1.42 6.93
N THR A 39 -28.98 -1.25 5.61
CA THR A 39 -27.74 -1.30 4.81
C THR A 39 -26.79 -0.15 5.16
N ASP A 40 -27.33 1.06 5.42
CA ASP A 40 -26.54 2.20 5.91
C ASP A 40 -25.99 1.94 7.34
N ALA A 41 -26.72 1.24 8.20
CA ALA A 41 -26.21 0.78 9.50
C ALA A 41 -25.06 -0.25 9.33
N VAL A 42 -25.17 -1.15 8.38
CA VAL A 42 -24.10 -2.12 8.03
C VAL A 42 -22.85 -1.38 7.53
N ASN A 43 -23.00 -0.35 6.70
CA ASN A 43 -21.89 0.48 6.27
C ASN A 43 -21.13 1.09 7.48
N ASN A 44 -21.84 1.73 8.41
CA ASN A 44 -21.21 2.27 9.62
C ASN A 44 -20.58 1.18 10.52
N LEU A 45 -21.15 -0.01 10.57
CA LEU A 45 -20.58 -1.14 11.31
C LEU A 45 -19.28 -1.64 10.64
N THR A 46 -19.21 -1.60 9.32
CA THR A 46 -18.00 -1.91 8.54
C THR A 46 -16.85 -0.98 8.92
N ASP A 47 -17.12 0.32 9.07
CA ASP A 47 -16.11 1.31 9.49
C ASP A 47 -15.57 1.00 10.90
N VAL A 48 -16.48 0.58 11.80
CA VAL A 48 -16.11 0.16 13.16
C VAL A 48 -15.24 -1.10 13.14
N LEU A 49 -15.65 -2.10 12.36
CA LEU A 49 -14.93 -3.37 12.22
C LEU A 49 -13.53 -3.13 11.67
N SER A 50 -13.40 -2.33 10.61
CA SER A 50 -12.10 -1.95 10.04
C SER A 50 -11.21 -1.29 11.08
N SER A 51 -11.75 -0.36 11.88
CA SER A 51 -11.02 0.31 12.96
C SER A 51 -10.58 -0.65 14.07
N VAL A 52 -11.46 -1.56 14.50
CA VAL A 52 -11.17 -2.56 15.56
C VAL A 52 -10.07 -3.50 15.11
N VAL A 53 -10.11 -3.94 13.86
CA VAL A 53 -9.11 -4.86 13.32
C VAL A 53 -7.76 -4.22 13.16
N THR A 54 -7.74 -2.99 12.66
CA THR A 54 -6.49 -2.22 12.62
C THR A 54 -5.85 -2.15 14.00
N ILE A 55 -6.64 -1.91 15.06
CA ILE A 55 -6.13 -1.89 16.44
C ILE A 55 -5.63 -3.27 16.89
N ILE A 56 -6.40 -4.33 16.65
CA ILE A 56 -6.02 -5.70 17.05
C ILE A 56 -4.82 -6.16 16.24
N GLY A 57 -4.83 -5.95 14.93
CA GLY A 57 -3.75 -6.29 14.02
C GLY A 57 -2.45 -5.58 14.41
N ALA A 58 -2.50 -4.26 14.62
CA ALA A 58 -1.35 -3.48 15.06
C ALA A 58 -0.82 -3.95 16.43
N LYS A 59 -1.70 -4.27 17.38
CA LYS A 59 -1.29 -4.79 18.69
C LYS A 59 -0.60 -6.16 18.58
N TYR A 60 -1.11 -7.05 17.73
CA TYR A 60 -0.50 -8.36 17.53
C TYR A 60 0.79 -8.27 16.69
N ALA A 61 0.80 -7.42 15.67
CA ALA A 61 1.97 -7.15 14.84
C ALA A 61 3.17 -6.61 15.65
N ASN A 62 2.89 -5.86 16.72
CA ASN A 62 3.92 -5.32 17.63
C ASN A 62 4.43 -6.34 18.66
N LYS A 63 3.93 -7.57 18.65
CA LYS A 63 4.49 -8.64 19.48
C LYS A 63 5.95 -8.88 19.09
N ARG A 64 6.82 -8.99 20.10
CA ARG A 64 8.25 -9.23 19.90
C ARG A 64 8.48 -10.54 19.14
N PRO A 65 9.55 -10.62 18.34
CA PRO A 65 10.00 -11.87 17.75
C PRO A 65 10.07 -12.99 18.78
N ASP A 66 9.66 -14.19 18.40
CA ASP A 66 9.73 -15.38 19.22
C ASP A 66 10.40 -16.52 18.40
N LYS A 67 10.50 -17.70 19.01
CA LYS A 67 11.21 -18.82 18.42
C LYS A 67 10.54 -19.35 17.13
N GLU A 68 9.23 -19.20 17.01
CA GLU A 68 8.46 -19.63 15.85
C GLU A 68 8.41 -18.53 14.77
N HIS A 69 8.48 -17.28 15.20
CA HIS A 69 8.43 -16.10 14.33
C HIS A 69 9.63 -15.17 14.60
N PRO A 70 10.85 -15.55 14.14
CA PRO A 70 12.08 -14.81 14.44
C PRO A 70 12.11 -13.40 13.81
N LEU A 71 11.38 -13.17 12.72
CA LEU A 71 11.24 -11.86 12.09
C LEU A 71 10.08 -11.03 12.66
N GLY A 72 9.36 -11.57 13.67
CA GLY A 72 8.23 -10.94 14.32
C GLY A 72 6.89 -11.31 13.70
N HIS A 73 5.84 -10.65 14.19
CA HIS A 73 4.45 -10.99 13.87
C HIS A 73 3.77 -9.95 12.95
N GLY A 74 4.53 -9.06 12.33
CA GLY A 74 3.98 -7.94 11.56
C GLY A 74 2.97 -8.32 10.49
N ARG A 75 3.20 -9.43 9.78
CA ARG A 75 2.28 -9.94 8.73
C ARG A 75 0.92 -10.43 9.26
N ALA A 76 0.76 -10.62 10.57
CA ALA A 76 -0.53 -10.98 11.16
C ALA A 76 -1.60 -9.89 10.96
N GLU A 77 -1.18 -8.63 10.80
CA GLU A 77 -2.08 -7.53 10.47
C GLU A 77 -2.74 -7.75 9.10
N TYR A 78 -1.97 -8.19 8.10
CA TYR A 78 -2.50 -8.52 6.77
C TYR A 78 -3.49 -9.67 6.80
N LEU A 79 -3.22 -10.73 7.58
CA LEU A 79 -4.16 -11.84 7.74
C LEU A 79 -5.48 -11.38 8.37
N SER A 80 -5.39 -10.53 9.38
CA SER A 80 -6.58 -9.96 10.02
C SER A 80 -7.38 -9.10 9.04
N SER A 81 -6.71 -8.23 8.30
CA SER A 81 -7.34 -7.39 7.27
C SER A 81 -8.00 -8.23 6.17
N ALA A 82 -7.36 -9.32 5.72
CA ALA A 82 -7.94 -10.23 4.73
C ALA A 82 -9.24 -10.90 5.23
N VAL A 83 -9.28 -11.36 6.48
CA VAL A 83 -10.50 -11.97 7.06
C VAL A 83 -11.65 -10.96 7.07
N ILE A 84 -11.37 -9.71 7.42
CA ILE A 84 -12.44 -8.70 7.50
C ILE A 84 -12.87 -8.21 6.15
N SER A 85 -11.97 -8.03 5.19
CA SER A 85 -12.38 -7.68 3.84
C SER A 85 -13.34 -8.71 3.24
N VAL A 86 -13.15 -10.01 3.54
CA VAL A 86 -14.10 -11.06 3.16
C VAL A 86 -15.45 -10.89 3.88
N LEU A 87 -15.45 -10.62 5.19
CA LEU A 87 -16.68 -10.39 5.94
C LEU A 87 -17.44 -9.14 5.48
N VAL A 88 -16.72 -8.06 5.19
CA VAL A 88 -17.29 -6.81 4.63
C VAL A 88 -17.91 -7.07 3.26
N THR A 89 -17.18 -7.76 2.38
CA THR A 89 -17.68 -8.12 1.05
C THR A 89 -18.95 -8.97 1.15
N TYR A 90 -18.96 -9.98 2.03
CA TYR A 90 -20.12 -10.82 2.28
C TYR A 90 -21.32 -10.01 2.80
N ALA A 91 -21.10 -9.10 3.73
CA ALA A 91 -22.15 -8.21 4.24
C ALA A 91 -22.74 -7.32 3.12
N GLY A 92 -21.91 -6.76 2.25
CA GLY A 92 -22.34 -5.97 1.10
C GLY A 92 -23.16 -6.79 0.09
N ILE A 93 -22.72 -8.03 -0.23
CA ILE A 93 -23.48 -8.94 -1.12
C ILE A 93 -24.83 -9.27 -0.51
N THR A 94 -24.87 -9.59 0.79
CA THR A 94 -26.13 -9.88 1.50
C THR A 94 -27.08 -8.69 1.47
N ALA A 95 -26.55 -7.46 1.68
CA ALA A 95 -27.33 -6.23 1.58
C ALA A 95 -27.95 -6.03 0.18
N ILE A 96 -27.18 -6.30 -0.89
CA ILE A 96 -27.70 -6.26 -2.27
C ILE A 96 -28.83 -7.28 -2.47
N VAL A 97 -28.62 -8.53 -2.05
CA VAL A 97 -29.62 -9.60 -2.19
C VAL A 97 -30.94 -9.24 -1.49
N GLU A 98 -30.86 -8.77 -0.25
CA GLU A 98 -32.04 -8.34 0.50
C GLU A 98 -32.71 -7.10 -0.13
N SER A 99 -31.92 -6.17 -0.66
CA SER A 99 -32.43 -4.99 -1.38
C SER A 99 -33.17 -5.38 -2.67
N VAL A 100 -32.67 -6.35 -3.43
CA VAL A 100 -33.34 -6.88 -4.63
C VAL A 100 -34.67 -7.56 -4.24
N LYS A 101 -34.72 -8.34 -3.15
CA LYS A 101 -35.96 -8.89 -2.65
C LYS A 101 -36.99 -7.82 -2.30
N LYS A 102 -36.55 -6.73 -1.69
CA LYS A 102 -37.43 -5.58 -1.36
C LYS A 102 -37.99 -4.84 -2.57
N ILE A 103 -37.37 -4.94 -3.75
CA ILE A 103 -37.93 -4.39 -5.00
C ILE A 103 -39.12 -5.24 -5.46
N THR A 104 -39.01 -6.56 -5.32
CA THR A 104 -40.08 -7.51 -5.75
C THR A 104 -41.21 -7.68 -4.70
N ASP A 105 -40.86 -7.54 -3.42
CA ASP A 105 -41.79 -7.61 -2.29
C ASP A 105 -41.45 -6.49 -1.29
N PRO A 106 -41.98 -5.27 -1.51
CA PRO A 106 -41.63 -4.09 -0.69
C PRO A 106 -41.97 -4.27 0.80
N GLY A 107 -42.94 -5.15 1.14
CA GLY A 107 -43.44 -5.28 2.50
C GLY A 107 -44.03 -3.96 3.05
N ASP A 108 -44.40 -4.01 4.32
CA ASP A 108 -44.91 -2.81 5.00
C ASP A 108 -43.72 -1.97 5.53
N ILE A 109 -43.49 -0.83 4.88
CA ILE A 109 -42.52 0.14 5.35
C ILE A 109 -43.30 1.26 6.07
N SER A 110 -42.86 1.64 7.25
CA SER A 110 -43.47 2.77 7.97
C SER A 110 -42.40 3.59 8.67
N TYR A 111 -42.40 4.89 8.41
CA TYR A 111 -41.53 5.82 9.12
C TYR A 111 -42.34 6.70 10.06
N ASP A 112 -41.97 6.71 11.32
CA ASP A 112 -42.43 7.72 12.26
C ASP A 112 -41.60 8.99 12.10
N THR A 113 -42.22 10.15 12.38
CA THR A 113 -41.56 11.46 12.32
C THR A 113 -40.26 11.48 13.15
N LEU A 114 -40.28 10.82 14.34
CA LEU A 114 -39.10 10.74 15.19
C LEU A 114 -37.95 10.00 14.49
N GLN A 115 -38.22 8.92 13.77
CA GLN A 115 -37.21 8.13 13.05
C GLN A 115 -36.53 8.96 11.96
N ILE A 116 -37.29 9.74 11.21
CA ILE A 116 -36.75 10.65 10.17
C ILE A 116 -35.86 11.72 10.81
N VAL A 117 -36.32 12.35 11.89
CA VAL A 117 -35.51 13.35 12.62
C VAL A 117 -34.19 12.74 13.11
N LEU A 118 -34.22 11.54 13.64
CA LEU A 118 -33.01 10.83 14.11
C LEU A 118 -32.06 10.49 12.96
N LEU A 119 -32.59 10.07 11.79
CA LEU A 119 -31.77 9.84 10.60
C LEU A 119 -31.09 11.14 10.09
N VAL A 120 -31.83 12.25 10.05
CA VAL A 120 -31.26 13.56 9.69
C VAL A 120 -30.17 13.98 10.70
N MET A 121 -30.43 13.80 12.00
CA MET A 121 -29.43 14.05 13.04
C MET A 121 -28.17 13.18 12.87
N ALA A 122 -28.33 11.92 12.48
CA ALA A 122 -27.18 11.05 12.19
C ALA A 122 -26.30 11.59 11.05
N VAL A 123 -26.90 12.14 9.99
CA VAL A 123 -26.17 12.80 8.90
C VAL A 123 -25.41 14.03 9.43
N VAL A 124 -26.08 14.86 10.21
CA VAL A 124 -25.45 16.06 10.82
C VAL A 124 -24.25 15.66 11.70
N VAL A 125 -24.42 14.65 12.54
CA VAL A 125 -23.32 14.12 13.39
C VAL A 125 -22.13 13.66 12.54
N LYS A 126 -22.38 12.95 11.42
CA LYS A 126 -21.30 12.52 10.49
C LYS A 126 -20.57 13.71 9.85
N ILE A 127 -21.28 14.76 9.46
CA ILE A 127 -20.66 16.00 8.94
C ILE A 127 -19.73 16.62 9.99
N PHE A 128 -20.22 16.75 11.24
CA PHE A 128 -19.40 17.28 12.33
C PHE A 128 -18.19 16.40 12.62
N LEU A 129 -18.37 15.10 12.65
CA LEU A 129 -17.29 14.13 12.90
C LEU A 129 -16.22 14.22 11.81
N GLY A 130 -16.59 14.16 10.53
CA GLY A 130 -15.68 14.24 9.40
C GLY A 130 -14.91 15.58 9.37
N THR A 131 -15.61 16.71 9.56
CA THR A 131 -14.95 18.02 9.60
C THR A 131 -14.03 18.17 10.82
N TYR A 132 -14.39 17.61 11.97
CA TYR A 132 -13.56 17.58 13.17
C TYR A 132 -12.27 16.77 12.94
N PHE A 133 -12.38 15.61 12.29
CA PHE A 133 -11.24 14.75 11.97
C PHE A 133 -10.29 15.40 10.98
N VAL A 134 -10.79 15.95 9.87
CA VAL A 134 -9.95 16.64 8.89
C VAL A 134 -9.20 17.82 9.53
N ARG A 135 -9.92 18.65 10.32
CA ARG A 135 -9.29 19.80 11.01
C ARG A 135 -8.24 19.36 12.04
N THR A 136 -8.55 18.34 12.82
CA THR A 136 -7.61 17.83 13.83
C THR A 136 -6.42 17.15 13.17
N GLY A 137 -6.64 16.33 12.14
CA GLY A 137 -5.60 15.66 11.37
C GLY A 137 -4.60 16.67 10.78
N LYS A 138 -5.10 17.72 10.11
CA LYS A 138 -4.24 18.82 9.63
C LYS A 138 -3.47 19.52 10.73
N LYS A 139 -4.09 19.77 11.90
CA LYS A 139 -3.44 20.46 13.02
C LYS A 139 -2.31 19.65 13.65
N VAL A 140 -2.43 18.32 13.69
CA VAL A 140 -1.41 17.43 14.26
C VAL A 140 -0.54 16.75 13.20
N ASN A 141 -0.68 17.13 11.94
CA ASN A 141 0.02 16.55 10.77
C ASN A 141 -0.12 15.02 10.72
N SER A 142 -1.38 14.53 10.79
CA SER A 142 -1.72 13.11 10.75
C SER A 142 -2.58 12.82 9.52
N ASN A 143 -1.98 12.13 8.54
CA ASN A 143 -2.69 11.70 7.34
C ASN A 143 -3.82 10.72 7.68
N ALA A 144 -3.57 9.77 8.58
CA ALA A 144 -4.58 8.80 9.02
C ALA A 144 -5.87 9.46 9.54
N LEU A 145 -5.77 10.50 10.40
CA LEU A 145 -6.95 11.24 10.85
C LEU A 145 -7.62 12.03 9.72
N THR A 146 -6.81 12.61 8.82
CA THR A 146 -7.34 13.39 7.69
C THR A 146 -8.12 12.49 6.74
N ASP A 147 -7.62 11.30 6.46
CA ASP A 147 -8.25 10.34 5.57
C ASP A 147 -9.50 9.73 6.21
N SER A 148 -9.45 9.33 7.49
CA SER A 148 -10.66 8.94 8.25
C SER A 148 -11.74 10.04 8.25
N GLY A 149 -11.32 11.31 8.26
CA GLY A 149 -12.27 12.43 8.14
C GLY A 149 -12.88 12.58 6.76
N LYS A 150 -12.12 12.33 5.69
CA LYS A 150 -12.62 12.32 4.30
C LYS A 150 -13.60 11.17 4.09
N ASP A 151 -13.28 9.96 4.62
CA ASP A 151 -14.15 8.80 4.57
C ASP A 151 -15.50 9.09 5.26
N ALA A 152 -15.45 9.65 6.48
CA ALA A 152 -16.67 10.06 7.19
C ALA A 152 -17.51 11.09 6.42
N ILE A 153 -16.88 11.99 5.65
CA ILE A 153 -17.59 12.93 4.76
C ILE A 153 -18.16 12.18 3.54
N GLY A 154 -17.44 11.20 2.99
CA GLY A 154 -17.93 10.32 1.93
C GLY A 154 -19.22 9.60 2.33
N ASP A 155 -19.26 9.07 3.53
CA ASP A 155 -20.42 8.38 4.09
C ASP A 155 -21.67 9.29 4.28
N VAL A 156 -21.48 10.61 4.36
CA VAL A 156 -22.60 11.56 4.39
C VAL A 156 -23.46 11.42 3.13
N PHE A 157 -22.85 11.15 1.96
CA PHE A 157 -23.61 10.95 0.72
C PHE A 157 -24.48 9.69 0.81
N VAL A 158 -23.94 8.58 1.34
CA VAL A 158 -24.65 7.32 1.55
C VAL A 158 -25.84 7.52 2.49
N SER A 159 -25.59 8.09 3.67
CA SER A 159 -26.63 8.36 4.66
C SER A 159 -27.67 9.37 4.17
N SER A 160 -27.25 10.37 3.37
CA SER A 160 -28.19 11.35 2.76
C SER A 160 -29.10 10.68 1.73
N ALA A 161 -28.59 9.72 0.93
CA ALA A 161 -29.41 8.94 0.01
C ALA A 161 -30.49 8.11 0.76
N THR A 162 -30.12 7.53 1.90
CA THR A 162 -31.04 6.80 2.78
C THR A 162 -32.14 7.72 3.34
N VAL A 163 -31.77 8.91 3.83
CA VAL A 163 -32.74 9.92 4.30
C VAL A 163 -33.67 10.36 3.16
N LEU A 164 -33.11 10.59 1.97
CA LEU A 164 -33.91 11.00 0.79
C LEU A 164 -34.91 9.91 0.41
N ALA A 165 -34.51 8.62 0.44
CA ALA A 165 -35.40 7.50 0.18
C ALA A 165 -36.58 7.46 1.19
N ALA A 166 -36.28 7.66 2.48
CA ALA A 166 -37.30 7.73 3.53
C ALA A 166 -38.27 8.89 3.33
N LEU A 167 -37.76 10.09 2.97
CA LEU A 167 -38.58 11.27 2.68
C LEU A 167 -39.46 11.05 1.44
N ILE A 168 -38.94 10.49 0.36
CA ILE A 168 -39.73 10.17 -0.85
C ILE A 168 -40.85 9.21 -0.49
N TYR A 169 -40.59 8.19 0.31
CA TYR A 169 -41.62 7.27 0.75
C TYR A 169 -42.74 8.00 1.52
N VAL A 170 -42.38 8.86 2.48
CA VAL A 170 -43.38 9.59 3.30
C VAL A 170 -44.21 10.57 2.51
N PHE A 171 -43.60 11.32 1.57
CA PHE A 171 -44.27 12.36 0.82
C PHE A 171 -44.96 11.88 -0.48
N ALA A 172 -44.33 10.92 -1.16
CA ALA A 172 -44.78 10.43 -2.47
C ALA A 172 -45.48 9.07 -2.43
N GLY A 173 -45.41 8.33 -1.32
CA GLY A 173 -46.08 7.05 -1.12
C GLY A 173 -45.49 5.88 -1.91
N PHE A 174 -44.34 6.05 -2.55
CA PHE A 174 -43.63 4.93 -3.23
C PHE A 174 -42.22 4.75 -2.69
N SER A 175 -41.77 3.50 -2.63
CA SER A 175 -40.46 3.15 -2.08
C SER A 175 -39.40 3.02 -3.18
N ILE A 176 -38.29 3.74 -3.00
CA ILE A 176 -37.08 3.57 -3.77
C ILE A 176 -35.97 2.86 -2.96
N GLU A 177 -36.29 2.38 -1.76
CA GLU A 177 -35.33 1.85 -0.79
C GLU A 177 -34.50 0.68 -1.33
N GLY A 178 -35.14 -0.24 -2.06
CA GLY A 178 -34.43 -1.36 -2.67
C GLY A 178 -33.34 -0.88 -3.64
N PHE A 179 -33.59 0.17 -4.44
CA PHE A 179 -32.58 0.73 -5.34
C PHE A 179 -31.44 1.41 -4.57
N VAL A 180 -31.80 2.18 -3.55
CA VAL A 180 -30.80 2.84 -2.67
C VAL A 180 -29.97 1.78 -1.93
N GLY A 181 -30.61 0.74 -1.40
CA GLY A 181 -29.90 -0.35 -0.73
C GLY A 181 -28.93 -1.13 -1.65
N ILE A 182 -29.29 -1.35 -2.93
CA ILE A 182 -28.37 -1.91 -3.93
C ILE A 182 -27.16 -1.03 -4.13
N VAL A 183 -27.36 0.29 -4.28
CA VAL A 183 -26.26 1.24 -4.47
C VAL A 183 -25.32 1.25 -3.27
N ILE A 184 -25.87 1.33 -2.06
CA ILE A 184 -25.07 1.29 -0.82
C ILE A 184 -24.34 -0.07 -0.69
N GLY A 185 -25.02 -1.19 -0.93
CA GLY A 185 -24.41 -2.52 -0.90
C GLY A 185 -23.27 -2.67 -1.92
N ALA A 186 -23.42 -2.07 -3.11
CA ALA A 186 -22.36 -2.06 -4.12
C ALA A 186 -21.12 -1.28 -3.65
N PHE A 187 -21.29 -0.16 -2.95
CA PHE A 187 -20.18 0.57 -2.34
C PHE A 187 -19.47 -0.26 -1.26
N ILE A 188 -20.24 -0.98 -0.42
CA ILE A 188 -19.67 -1.87 0.62
C ILE A 188 -18.88 -3.01 -0.04
N VAL A 189 -19.42 -3.66 -1.09
CA VAL A 189 -18.71 -4.72 -1.82
C VAL A 189 -17.44 -4.17 -2.44
N LYS A 190 -17.51 -3.01 -3.09
CA LYS A 190 -16.33 -2.36 -3.68
C LYS A 190 -15.26 -2.12 -2.61
N ALA A 191 -15.59 -1.52 -1.49
CA ALA A 191 -14.65 -1.26 -0.39
C ALA A 191 -14.03 -2.57 0.15
N GLY A 192 -14.84 -3.62 0.34
CA GLY A 192 -14.34 -4.92 0.77
C GLY A 192 -13.39 -5.58 -0.23
N VAL A 193 -13.68 -5.48 -1.52
CA VAL A 193 -12.81 -6.02 -2.60
C VAL A 193 -11.52 -5.22 -2.70
N GLU A 194 -11.57 -3.88 -2.63
CA GLU A 194 -10.38 -3.03 -2.63
C GLU A 194 -9.47 -3.35 -1.44
N MET A 195 -10.03 -3.43 -0.23
CA MET A 195 -9.29 -3.83 0.97
C MET A 195 -8.65 -5.22 0.83
N LEU A 196 -9.37 -6.18 0.25
CA LEU A 196 -8.85 -7.54 0.02
C LEU A 196 -7.69 -7.51 -1.00
N THR A 197 -7.85 -6.79 -2.08
CA THR A 197 -6.85 -6.68 -3.15
C THR A 197 -5.56 -6.02 -2.64
N ASP A 198 -5.69 -4.93 -1.87
CA ASP A 198 -4.55 -4.26 -1.26
C ASP A 198 -3.82 -5.17 -0.27
N THR A 199 -4.57 -5.86 0.58
CA THR A 199 -4.01 -6.81 1.56
C THR A 199 -3.29 -7.99 0.87
N ILE A 200 -3.87 -8.54 -0.20
CA ILE A 200 -3.22 -9.58 -1.01
C ILE A 200 -1.96 -9.02 -1.66
N GLY A 201 -2.00 -7.81 -2.20
CA GLY A 201 -0.83 -7.12 -2.75
C GLY A 201 0.31 -7.01 -1.74
N ASP A 202 0.01 -6.61 -0.50
CA ASP A 202 0.99 -6.52 0.59
C ASP A 202 1.58 -7.89 0.98
N ILE A 203 0.75 -8.94 0.98
CA ILE A 203 1.22 -10.32 1.24
C ILE A 203 2.11 -10.83 0.11
N LEU A 204 1.76 -10.53 -1.15
CA LEU A 204 2.52 -10.93 -2.34
C LEU A 204 3.82 -10.15 -2.53
N GLY A 205 4.01 -9.06 -1.81
CA GLY A 205 5.20 -8.22 -1.92
C GLY A 205 5.01 -7.04 -2.88
N LYS A 206 3.95 -6.27 -2.67
CA LYS A 206 3.75 -5.00 -3.37
C LYS A 206 5.01 -4.14 -3.28
N ARG A 207 5.34 -3.48 -4.38
CA ARG A 207 6.48 -2.54 -4.45
C ARG A 207 6.40 -1.51 -3.31
N PRO A 208 7.51 -1.25 -2.59
CA PRO A 208 7.56 -0.23 -1.56
C PRO A 208 7.27 1.16 -2.12
N ASP A 209 6.97 2.09 -1.22
CA ASP A 209 6.76 3.49 -1.58
C ASP A 209 7.99 4.10 -2.27
N ALA A 210 7.80 4.77 -3.42
CA ALA A 210 8.86 5.34 -4.22
C ALA A 210 9.64 6.45 -3.48
N GLU A 211 9.00 7.20 -2.58
CA GLU A 211 9.66 8.23 -1.77
C GLU A 211 10.60 7.57 -0.75
N LEU A 212 10.16 6.45 -0.13
CA LEU A 212 11.01 5.69 0.78
C LEU A 212 12.25 5.13 0.05
N THR A 213 12.06 4.44 -1.08
CA THR A 213 13.16 3.83 -1.83
C THR A 213 14.17 4.86 -2.31
N ARG A 214 13.69 6.01 -2.82
CA ARG A 214 14.54 7.13 -3.21
C ARG A 214 15.35 7.67 -2.03
N SER A 215 14.69 7.93 -0.89
CA SER A 215 15.35 8.45 0.32
C SER A 215 16.42 7.51 0.86
N LEU A 216 16.20 6.19 0.76
CA LEU A 216 17.19 5.18 1.14
C LEU A 216 18.40 5.21 0.21
N LYS A 217 18.18 5.20 -1.12
CA LYS A 217 19.24 5.29 -2.12
C LYS A 217 20.08 6.57 -1.96
N GLU A 218 19.43 7.71 -1.80
CA GLU A 218 20.09 8.99 -1.57
C GLU A 218 20.97 8.97 -0.31
N SER A 219 20.41 8.47 0.82
CA SER A 219 21.15 8.39 2.09
C SER A 219 22.35 7.43 2.05
N ILE A 220 22.32 6.39 1.22
CA ILE A 220 23.44 5.48 1.02
C ILE A 220 24.47 6.13 0.09
N CYS A 221 24.02 6.79 -0.99
CA CYS A 221 24.91 7.51 -1.93
C CYS A 221 25.65 8.68 -1.30
N GLU A 222 25.10 9.31 -0.24
CA GLU A 222 25.77 10.38 0.50
C GLU A 222 26.99 9.90 1.31
N MET A 223 27.21 8.57 1.42
CA MET A 223 28.33 8.03 2.18
C MET A 223 29.62 8.01 1.35
N ASP A 224 30.71 8.46 1.96
CA ASP A 224 32.03 8.49 1.30
C ASP A 224 32.42 7.12 0.75
N GLY A 225 32.76 7.07 -0.53
CA GLY A 225 33.23 5.89 -1.23
C GLY A 225 32.13 5.03 -1.84
N VAL A 226 30.88 5.49 -1.83
CA VAL A 226 29.76 4.91 -2.58
C VAL A 226 29.54 5.73 -3.86
N TYR A 227 29.62 5.07 -5.01
CA TYR A 227 29.40 5.69 -6.32
C TYR A 227 27.97 5.50 -6.84
N GLY A 228 27.27 4.45 -6.38
CA GLY A 228 25.90 4.14 -6.75
C GLY A 228 25.27 3.12 -5.84
N VAL A 229 23.94 3.06 -5.86
CA VAL A 229 23.12 2.07 -5.13
C VAL A 229 22.17 1.42 -6.11
N TYR A 230 22.24 0.11 -6.18
CA TYR A 230 21.50 -0.74 -7.10
C TYR A 230 20.82 -1.88 -6.35
N ASP A 231 19.90 -2.56 -6.99
CA ASP A 231 19.24 -3.78 -6.48
C ASP A 231 18.70 -3.60 -5.06
N LEU A 232 18.12 -2.42 -4.79
CA LEU A 232 17.45 -2.19 -3.52
C LEU A 232 16.15 -3.00 -3.51
N ILE A 233 16.19 -4.15 -2.84
CA ILE A 233 15.05 -5.03 -2.66
C ILE A 233 14.57 -4.90 -1.22
N LEU A 234 13.31 -4.53 -1.05
CA LEU A 234 12.68 -4.42 0.27
C LEU A 234 11.51 -5.38 0.39
N HIS A 235 11.53 -6.19 1.41
CA HIS A 235 10.44 -7.09 1.78
C HIS A 235 9.62 -6.47 2.91
N ASN A 236 8.31 -6.41 2.71
CA ASN A 236 7.39 -5.96 3.73
C ASN A 236 7.06 -7.08 4.72
N TYR A 237 7.39 -6.87 6.00
CA TYR A 237 7.09 -7.79 7.11
C TYR A 237 6.05 -7.23 8.08
N GLY A 238 5.23 -6.29 7.62
CA GLY A 238 4.17 -5.65 8.38
C GLY A 238 4.22 -4.13 8.20
N PRO A 239 3.23 -3.40 8.69
CA PRO A 239 3.21 -1.95 8.56
C PRO A 239 4.51 -1.31 9.05
N GLU A 240 5.11 -0.51 8.22
CA GLU A 240 6.36 0.21 8.51
C GLU A 240 7.57 -0.68 8.87
N LYS A 241 7.52 -1.99 8.58
CA LYS A 241 8.62 -2.93 8.81
C LYS A 241 9.16 -3.47 7.51
N TYR A 242 10.25 -2.88 7.05
CA TYR A 242 10.94 -3.32 5.85
C TYR A 242 12.27 -3.99 6.21
N MET A 243 12.55 -5.08 5.50
CA MET A 243 13.83 -5.80 5.54
C MET A 243 14.27 -6.03 4.10
N GLY A 244 15.55 -5.97 3.82
CA GLY A 244 15.99 -6.15 2.45
C GLY A 244 17.49 -6.08 2.26
N SER A 245 17.89 -5.97 1.00
CA SER A 245 19.28 -5.89 0.58
C SER A 245 19.47 -4.75 -0.41
N ALA A 246 20.70 -4.32 -0.56
CA ALA A 246 21.11 -3.38 -1.58
C ALA A 246 22.51 -3.75 -2.08
N HIS A 247 22.81 -3.43 -3.33
CA HIS A 247 24.16 -3.43 -3.85
C HIS A 247 24.69 -1.99 -3.90
N ILE A 248 25.96 -1.83 -3.56
CA ILE A 248 26.66 -0.56 -3.67
C ILE A 248 27.82 -0.66 -4.66
N GLU A 249 28.01 0.35 -5.49
CA GLU A 249 29.17 0.47 -6.34
C GLU A 249 30.28 1.21 -5.59
N ILE A 250 31.44 0.58 -5.45
CA ILE A 250 32.60 1.12 -4.73
C ILE A 250 33.89 0.89 -5.53
N ASP A 251 34.96 1.58 -5.16
CA ASP A 251 36.27 1.41 -5.77
C ASP A 251 36.81 -0.01 -5.61
N ALA A 252 37.28 -0.61 -6.71
CA ALA A 252 37.81 -1.98 -6.73
C ALA A 252 39.08 -2.16 -5.86
N SER A 253 39.76 -1.08 -5.50
CA SER A 253 40.94 -1.12 -4.64
C SER A 253 40.64 -1.31 -3.14
N LYS A 254 39.36 -1.19 -2.73
CA LYS A 254 38.97 -1.36 -1.32
C LYS A 254 39.19 -2.77 -0.82
N ASN A 255 39.76 -2.86 0.38
CA ASN A 255 39.98 -4.14 1.05
C ASN A 255 38.75 -4.58 1.89
N ALA A 256 38.77 -5.84 2.36
CA ALA A 256 37.63 -6.42 3.07
C ALA A 256 37.27 -5.67 4.38
N ASP A 257 38.27 -5.11 5.10
CA ASP A 257 38.01 -4.34 6.34
C ASP A 257 37.28 -3.00 6.04
N GLU A 258 37.64 -2.35 4.95
CA GLU A 258 36.97 -1.11 4.51
C GLU A 258 35.53 -1.38 4.05
N ILE A 259 35.31 -2.51 3.35
CA ILE A 259 33.99 -2.93 2.91
C ILE A 259 33.11 -3.29 4.11
N ASP A 260 33.61 -4.03 5.11
CA ASP A 260 32.85 -4.36 6.31
C ASP A 260 32.47 -3.10 7.10
N LYS A 261 33.40 -2.16 7.28
CA LYS A 261 33.14 -0.88 7.96
C LYS A 261 32.05 -0.07 7.24
N LEU A 262 32.11 0.00 5.91
CA LEU A 262 31.13 0.72 5.11
C LEU A 262 29.75 0.05 5.18
N SER A 263 29.68 -1.28 5.05
CA SER A 263 28.44 -2.05 5.14
C SER A 263 27.77 -1.89 6.51
N ARG A 264 28.53 -1.94 7.60
CA ARG A 264 28.01 -1.68 8.96
C ARG A 264 27.52 -0.24 9.12
N LYS A 265 28.22 0.73 8.57
CA LYS A 265 27.80 2.13 8.59
C LYS A 265 26.47 2.32 7.86
N ILE A 266 26.31 1.70 6.68
CA ILE A 266 25.06 1.74 5.91
C ILE A 266 23.94 1.13 6.72
N THR A 267 24.08 -0.10 7.19
CA THR A 267 23.06 -0.83 7.95
C THR A 267 22.61 -0.04 9.18
N HIS A 268 23.57 0.50 9.95
CA HIS A 268 23.26 1.27 11.14
C HIS A 268 22.55 2.61 10.81
N THR A 269 23.03 3.34 9.80
CA THR A 269 22.46 4.66 9.44
C THR A 269 21.04 4.51 8.89
N ILE A 270 20.82 3.53 8.01
CA ILE A 270 19.50 3.28 7.43
C ILE A 270 18.51 2.84 8.51
N TYR A 271 18.91 1.95 9.42
CA TYR A 271 18.06 1.56 10.52
C TYR A 271 17.74 2.74 11.46
N ALA A 272 18.72 3.55 11.82
CA ALA A 272 18.53 4.69 12.72
C ALA A 272 17.62 5.79 12.12
N LYS A 273 17.71 6.02 10.81
CA LYS A 273 16.98 7.11 10.13
C LYS A 273 15.58 6.69 9.66
N TYR A 274 15.43 5.45 9.18
CA TYR A 274 14.21 4.98 8.50
C TYR A 274 13.56 3.76 9.15
N GLY A 275 14.18 3.10 10.13
CA GLY A 275 13.70 1.86 10.72
C GLY A 275 13.79 0.64 9.80
N VAL A 276 14.43 0.77 8.63
CA VAL A 276 14.58 -0.29 7.64
C VAL A 276 15.81 -1.13 7.97
N VAL A 277 15.66 -2.46 7.97
CA VAL A 277 16.74 -3.41 8.22
C VAL A 277 17.35 -3.83 6.89
N ILE A 278 18.59 -3.39 6.60
CA ILE A 278 19.37 -3.90 5.48
C ILE A 278 20.13 -5.14 5.96
N GLU A 279 19.71 -6.32 5.52
CA GLU A 279 20.26 -7.62 5.92
C GLU A 279 21.58 -7.93 5.23
N ALA A 280 21.72 -7.50 3.98
CA ALA A 280 22.92 -7.68 3.19
C ALA A 280 23.23 -6.45 2.35
N VAL A 281 24.51 -6.09 2.31
CA VAL A 281 25.04 -5.09 1.39
C VAL A 281 25.96 -5.82 0.42
N GLY A 282 25.51 -6.00 -0.82
CA GLY A 282 26.31 -6.52 -1.91
C GLY A 282 27.23 -5.43 -2.47
N VAL A 283 28.26 -5.85 -3.21
CA VAL A 283 29.28 -4.93 -3.73
C VAL A 283 29.49 -5.14 -5.21
N TYR A 284 29.38 -4.09 -5.98
CA TYR A 284 29.88 -3.96 -7.33
C TYR A 284 31.22 -3.21 -7.30
N ALA A 285 32.28 -3.88 -7.78
CA ALA A 285 33.62 -3.32 -7.81
C ALA A 285 33.81 -2.49 -9.09
N ARG A 286 33.97 -1.19 -8.93
CA ARG A 286 34.22 -0.26 -10.04
C ARG A 286 35.72 -0.14 -10.29
N ASP A 287 36.14 -0.57 -11.46
CA ASP A 287 37.52 -0.44 -11.93
C ASP A 287 37.67 0.80 -12.83
N ASP A 288 38.06 1.92 -12.21
CA ASP A 288 38.42 3.15 -12.94
C ASP A 288 39.93 3.28 -13.19
N ILE A 289 40.73 2.29 -12.73
CA ILE A 289 42.19 2.34 -12.83
C ILE A 289 42.65 1.99 -14.26
N HIS A 290 41.96 1.06 -14.91
CA HIS A 290 42.30 0.63 -16.25
C HIS A 290 41.54 1.41 -17.31
N PRO A 291 42.23 2.26 -18.14
CA PRO A 291 41.58 3.05 -19.17
C PRO A 291 40.81 2.22 -20.21
N GLU A 292 41.23 0.95 -20.42
CA GLU A 292 40.58 0.05 -21.33
C GLU A 292 39.21 -0.41 -20.79
N THR A 293 39.11 -0.71 -19.51
CA THR A 293 37.85 -1.06 -18.86
C THR A 293 36.83 0.09 -19.01
N SER A 294 37.26 1.32 -18.80
CA SER A 294 36.40 2.50 -18.96
C SER A 294 35.90 2.68 -20.42
N ARG A 295 36.77 2.38 -21.41
CA ARG A 295 36.35 2.42 -22.84
C ARG A 295 35.33 1.33 -23.18
N ILE A 296 35.56 0.11 -22.67
CA ILE A 296 34.62 -1.01 -22.86
C ILE A 296 33.30 -0.67 -22.20
N ARG A 297 33.30 -0.17 -20.97
CA ARG A 297 32.11 0.26 -20.25
C ARG A 297 31.29 1.29 -21.03
N ALA A 298 31.96 2.32 -21.54
CA ALA A 298 31.28 3.36 -22.31
C ALA A 298 30.63 2.80 -23.56
N LYS A 299 31.34 1.95 -24.33
CA LYS A 299 30.77 1.36 -25.55
C LYS A 299 29.63 0.38 -25.27
N VAL A 300 29.75 -0.46 -24.21
CA VAL A 300 28.67 -1.36 -23.80
C VAL A 300 27.46 -0.54 -23.35
N SER A 301 27.68 0.51 -22.57
CA SER A 301 26.63 1.45 -22.16
C SER A 301 25.92 2.08 -23.37
N ASP A 302 26.65 2.54 -24.38
CA ASP A 302 26.08 3.09 -25.61
C ASP A 302 25.20 2.04 -26.35
N ILE A 303 25.65 0.78 -26.41
CA ILE A 303 24.88 -0.30 -27.02
C ILE A 303 23.61 -0.53 -26.21
N VAL A 304 23.71 -0.72 -24.91
CA VAL A 304 22.59 -1.02 -24.01
C VAL A 304 21.52 0.07 -24.06
N PHE A 305 21.92 1.34 -23.93
CA PHE A 305 20.99 2.48 -23.97
C PHE A 305 20.56 2.91 -25.38
N SER A 306 21.07 2.28 -26.44
CA SER A 306 20.52 2.48 -27.79
C SER A 306 19.17 1.79 -27.99
N HIS A 307 18.79 0.90 -27.09
CA HIS A 307 17.53 0.18 -27.12
C HIS A 307 16.46 0.86 -26.29
N ASP A 308 15.27 1.01 -26.83
CA ASP A 308 14.12 1.52 -26.11
C ASP A 308 13.74 0.60 -24.94
N HIS A 309 13.11 1.14 -23.89
CA HIS A 309 12.69 0.43 -22.68
C HIS A 309 13.84 -0.05 -21.76
N VAL A 310 15.10 0.21 -22.07
CA VAL A 310 16.19 -0.03 -21.11
C VAL A 310 16.23 1.12 -20.09
N MET A 311 16.10 0.78 -18.82
CA MET A 311 16.05 1.76 -17.73
C MET A 311 17.42 1.98 -17.08
N GLN A 312 18.18 0.91 -16.88
CA GLN A 312 19.45 0.97 -16.14
C GLN A 312 20.42 -0.11 -16.62
N MET A 313 21.72 0.20 -16.49
CA MET A 313 22.83 -0.75 -16.58
C MET A 313 23.74 -0.52 -15.35
N HIS A 314 24.07 -1.60 -14.62
CA HIS A 314 24.93 -1.53 -13.45
C HIS A 314 25.77 -2.83 -13.31
N GLY A 315 26.55 -2.96 -12.25
CA GLY A 315 27.39 -4.14 -12.01
C GLY A 315 28.44 -4.42 -13.09
N PHE A 316 28.85 -3.36 -13.85
CA PHE A 316 29.78 -3.55 -14.96
C PHE A 316 31.17 -3.95 -14.49
N ARG A 317 31.67 -5.05 -15.07
CA ARG A 317 33.02 -5.57 -14.82
C ARG A 317 33.57 -6.26 -16.07
N VAL A 318 34.87 -6.16 -16.28
CA VAL A 318 35.61 -6.93 -17.28
C VAL A 318 36.53 -7.91 -16.59
N ASP A 319 36.41 -9.18 -16.95
CA ASP A 319 37.36 -10.23 -16.56
C ASP A 319 38.29 -10.52 -17.75
N TYR A 320 39.49 -10.00 -17.69
CA TYR A 320 40.47 -10.15 -18.76
C TYR A 320 41.06 -11.56 -18.84
N ASP A 321 41.10 -12.29 -17.72
CA ASP A 321 41.66 -13.63 -17.64
C ASP A 321 40.74 -14.65 -18.34
N ASN A 322 39.42 -14.51 -18.07
CA ASN A 322 38.38 -15.35 -18.66
C ASN A 322 37.79 -14.78 -19.95
N LYS A 323 38.14 -13.56 -20.31
CA LYS A 323 37.61 -12.81 -21.46
C LYS A 323 36.09 -12.65 -21.37
N GLU A 324 35.59 -12.16 -20.24
CA GLU A 324 34.17 -11.99 -19.96
C GLU A 324 33.83 -10.53 -19.66
N ILE A 325 32.66 -10.09 -20.16
CA ILE A 325 32.08 -8.80 -19.83
C ILE A 325 30.82 -9.03 -19.01
N TYR A 326 30.81 -8.58 -17.78
CA TYR A 326 29.66 -8.65 -16.87
C TYR A 326 28.94 -7.33 -16.83
N CYS A 327 27.64 -7.34 -16.87
CA CYS A 327 26.76 -6.23 -16.49
C CYS A 327 25.34 -6.74 -16.23
N ASP A 328 24.61 -6.00 -15.41
CA ASP A 328 23.21 -6.21 -15.13
C ASP A 328 22.40 -5.11 -15.80
N ILE A 329 21.31 -5.47 -16.49
CA ILE A 329 20.44 -4.52 -17.18
C ILE A 329 19.01 -4.64 -16.68
N ILE A 330 18.36 -3.49 -16.49
CA ILE A 330 16.94 -3.41 -16.18
C ILE A 330 16.19 -2.98 -17.43
N ILE A 331 15.27 -3.83 -17.88
CA ILE A 331 14.31 -3.55 -18.95
C ILE A 331 12.94 -3.31 -18.31
N GLY A 332 12.28 -2.20 -18.65
CA GLY A 332 10.97 -1.84 -18.14
C GLY A 332 9.90 -2.90 -18.39
N PHE A 333 8.92 -2.98 -17.49
CA PHE A 333 7.79 -3.92 -17.64
C PHE A 333 6.83 -3.54 -18.78
N ASP A 334 6.97 -2.33 -19.33
CA ASP A 334 6.24 -1.81 -20.49
C ASP A 334 6.81 -2.29 -21.85
N ALA A 335 7.97 -2.95 -21.83
CA ALA A 335 8.54 -3.55 -23.04
C ALA A 335 7.65 -4.69 -23.55
N PRO A 336 7.34 -4.72 -24.84
CA PRO A 336 6.46 -5.74 -25.44
C PRO A 336 6.95 -7.18 -25.26
N ASP A 337 8.25 -7.39 -25.32
CA ASP A 337 8.93 -8.66 -25.09
C ASP A 337 10.31 -8.41 -24.49
N ARG A 338 10.39 -8.53 -23.16
CA ARG A 338 11.62 -8.27 -22.40
C ARG A 338 12.71 -9.29 -22.69
N GLU A 339 12.35 -10.55 -22.89
CA GLU A 339 13.31 -11.62 -23.16
C GLU A 339 13.93 -11.48 -24.54
N ALA A 340 13.12 -11.22 -25.57
CA ALA A 340 13.62 -10.98 -26.92
C ALA A 340 14.50 -9.74 -27.01
N LEU A 341 14.16 -8.67 -26.28
CA LEU A 341 14.98 -7.46 -26.20
C LEU A 341 16.31 -7.73 -25.50
N TYR A 342 16.27 -8.47 -24.39
CA TYR A 342 17.49 -8.91 -23.68
C TYR A 342 18.42 -9.73 -24.61
N ASP A 343 17.88 -10.73 -25.30
CA ASP A 343 18.66 -11.55 -26.23
C ASP A 343 19.29 -10.71 -27.35
N HIS A 344 18.58 -9.68 -27.82
CA HIS A 344 19.10 -8.76 -28.84
C HIS A 344 20.28 -7.95 -28.29
N ILE A 345 20.13 -7.37 -27.08
CA ILE A 345 21.20 -6.58 -26.43
C ILE A 345 22.45 -7.46 -26.22
N VAL A 346 22.29 -8.67 -25.72
CA VAL A 346 23.41 -9.62 -25.50
C VAL A 346 24.12 -9.91 -26.82
N LYS A 347 23.38 -10.11 -27.89
CA LYS A 347 23.93 -10.34 -29.23
C LYS A 347 24.71 -9.13 -29.73
N ASP A 348 24.21 -7.92 -29.59
CA ASP A 348 24.87 -6.70 -30.02
C ASP A 348 26.17 -6.45 -29.26
N ILE A 349 26.21 -6.78 -27.95
CA ILE A 349 27.45 -6.74 -27.16
C ILE A 349 28.44 -7.78 -27.68
N ALA A 350 27.99 -9.02 -27.98
CA ALA A 350 28.85 -10.08 -28.52
C ALA A 350 29.44 -9.71 -29.91
N GLU A 351 28.63 -9.07 -30.77
CA GLU A 351 29.09 -8.61 -32.08
C GLU A 351 30.13 -7.45 -31.94
N ALA A 352 29.96 -6.60 -30.94
CA ALA A 352 30.90 -5.49 -30.68
C ALA A 352 32.24 -5.96 -30.06
N TYR A 353 32.22 -7.11 -29.37
CA TYR A 353 33.37 -7.71 -28.68
C TYR A 353 33.49 -9.23 -28.96
N PRO A 354 33.83 -9.64 -30.20
CA PRO A 354 33.83 -11.05 -30.59
C PRO A 354 34.86 -11.92 -29.86
N ASP A 355 35.88 -11.30 -29.25
CA ASP A 355 36.91 -12.00 -28.45
C ASP A 355 36.54 -12.14 -26.97
N MET A 356 35.38 -11.64 -26.55
CA MET A 356 34.88 -11.66 -25.18
C MET A 356 33.47 -12.24 -25.12
N THR A 357 33.16 -12.90 -24.01
CA THR A 357 31.84 -13.47 -23.74
C THR A 357 31.00 -12.51 -22.91
N PRO A 358 29.86 -11.99 -23.38
CA PRO A 358 28.98 -11.19 -22.56
C PRO A 358 28.24 -12.06 -21.54
N CYS A 359 28.40 -11.72 -20.27
CA CYS A 359 27.72 -12.32 -19.12
C CYS A 359 26.75 -11.27 -18.56
N VAL A 360 25.67 -11.04 -19.28
CA VAL A 360 24.65 -10.06 -18.92
C VAL A 360 23.58 -10.70 -18.07
N ALA A 361 23.13 -10.05 -17.00
CA ALA A 361 21.94 -10.47 -16.26
C ALA A 361 20.76 -9.55 -16.58
N LEU A 362 19.59 -10.16 -16.78
CA LEU A 362 18.32 -9.41 -16.85
C LEU A 362 17.77 -9.24 -15.43
N ASP A 363 17.91 -8.04 -14.92
CA ASP A 363 17.48 -7.71 -13.56
C ASP A 363 16.06 -7.16 -13.50
N ILE A 364 15.54 -7.03 -12.27
CA ILE A 364 14.16 -6.62 -11.99
C ILE A 364 14.16 -5.22 -11.38
N ASP A 365 13.39 -4.31 -11.97
CA ASP A 365 13.10 -3.04 -11.34
C ASP A 365 12.22 -3.21 -10.09
N ALA A 366 12.85 -3.45 -8.95
CA ALA A 366 12.17 -3.70 -7.68
C ALA A 366 11.85 -2.42 -6.89
N SER A 367 12.49 -1.29 -7.23
CA SER A 367 12.51 -0.11 -6.36
C SER A 367 12.26 1.24 -7.07
N ASP A 368 11.64 1.24 -8.26
CA ASP A 368 11.53 2.44 -9.11
C ASP A 368 12.89 3.13 -9.30
N THR A 369 13.59 2.72 -10.32
CA THR A 369 14.90 3.27 -10.68
C THR A 369 14.81 4.66 -11.29
#